data_22152f99c76e48791ea20d775a2af81d
#
_entry.id   22152f99c76e48791ea20d775a2af81d
#
_cell.length_a   1.000
_cell.length_b   1.000
_cell.length_c   1.000
_cell.angle_alpha   90.00
_cell.angle_beta   90.00
_cell.angle_gamma   90.00
#
_symmetry.space_group_name_H-M   'P 1'
#
loop_
_entity.id
_entity.type
_entity.pdbx_description
1 polymer ?
#
loop_
_entity_poly.entity_id
_entity_poly.type
_entity_poly.pdbx_seq_one_letter_code
_entity_poly.pdbx_strand_id
1 'polypeptide(L)'
;TLDALGLSTPLALLVLVTVLLDRRLGGAYAGIKDGIANSLPRLSVVLIICLLAAVATPPFPGFFSLLSVLMLASPVNMAGILVVWLLWSWAVARLIQGFVVGTPARDSSAPDIGLPLSWGLAMAFSVLLLTGVLFTGGLL
;
A
#
# COMPACT_ATOMS: atom_id res chain seq x y z
N THR A 1 -17.59 11.32 -0.62
CA THR A 1 -17.74 11.38 -2.05
C THR A 1 -16.56 10.65 -2.70
N LEU A 2 -16.31 10.78 -4.01
CA LEU A 2 -15.28 10.01 -4.74
C LEU A 2 -13.87 10.13 -4.16
N ASP A 3 -13.46 11.32 -3.70
CA ASP A 3 -12.15 11.52 -3.06
C ASP A 3 -11.98 10.71 -1.78
N ALA A 4 -13.03 10.63 -0.95
CA ALA A 4 -13.01 9.82 0.26
C ALA A 4 -12.85 8.33 -0.07
N LEU A 5 -13.50 7.85 -1.13
CA LEU A 5 -13.34 6.47 -1.61
C LEU A 5 -11.93 6.24 -2.17
N GLY A 6 -11.38 7.20 -2.92
CA GLY A 6 -10.03 7.14 -3.48
C GLY A 6 -8.95 7.00 -2.41
N LEU A 7 -9.13 7.66 -1.25
CA LEU A 7 -8.20 7.58 -0.12
C LEU A 7 -8.46 6.36 0.78
N SER A 8 -9.73 5.99 0.98
CA SER A 8 -10.08 4.91 1.93
C SER A 8 -9.85 3.51 1.36
N THR A 9 -10.04 3.30 0.05
CA THR A 9 -9.91 1.98 -0.59
C THR A 9 -8.50 1.39 -0.44
N PRO A 10 -7.39 2.11 -0.72
CA PRO A 10 -6.04 1.60 -0.52
C PRO A 10 -5.75 1.25 0.95
N LEU A 11 -6.27 2.05 1.89
CA LEU A 11 -6.11 1.79 3.33
C LEU A 11 -6.85 0.53 3.75
N ALA A 12 -8.07 0.31 3.26
CA ALA A 12 -8.83 -0.92 3.52
C ALA A 12 -8.10 -2.16 2.97
N LEU A 13 -7.53 -2.07 1.77
CA LEU A 13 -6.72 -3.15 1.19
C LEU A 13 -5.44 -3.39 2.02
N LEU A 14 -4.80 -2.34 2.50
CA LEU A 14 -3.62 -2.46 3.38
C LEU A 14 -3.97 -3.18 4.68
N VAL A 15 -5.10 -2.86 5.31
CA VAL A 15 -5.59 -3.57 6.50
C VAL A 15 -5.84 -5.05 6.20
N LEU A 16 -6.48 -5.36 5.07
CA LEU A 16 -6.70 -6.75 4.65
C LEU A 16 -5.38 -7.51 4.52
N VAL A 17 -4.38 -6.91 3.83
CA VAL A 17 -3.07 -7.55 3.63
C VAL A 17 -2.32 -7.70 4.94
N THR A 18 -2.40 -6.73 5.86
CA THR A 18 -1.79 -6.86 7.19
C THR A 18 -2.42 -7.97 8.02
N VAL A 19 -3.74 -8.14 7.94
CA VAL A 19 -4.44 -9.26 8.60
C VAL A 19 -4.02 -10.61 7.99
N LEU A 20 -3.87 -10.69 6.66
CA LEU A 20 -3.37 -11.89 6.00
C LEU A 20 -1.93 -12.20 6.43
N LEU A 21 -1.09 -11.18 6.56
CA LEU A 21 0.28 -11.30 7.04
C LEU A 21 0.32 -11.80 8.47
N ASP A 22 -0.50 -11.23 9.35
CA ASP A 22 -0.61 -11.63 10.76
C ASP A 22 -1.00 -13.11 10.90
N ARG A 23 -1.99 -13.55 10.14
CA ARG A 23 -2.42 -14.96 10.11
C ARG A 23 -1.34 -15.91 9.60
N ARG A 24 -0.44 -15.46 8.73
CA ARG A 24 0.62 -16.28 8.14
C ARG A 24 1.87 -16.34 9.02
N LEU A 25 2.21 -15.25 9.68
CA LEU A 25 3.41 -15.11 10.50
C LEU A 25 3.17 -15.34 12.01
N GLY A 26 1.92 -15.53 12.42
CA GLY A 26 1.56 -15.83 13.81
C GLY A 26 1.74 -14.67 14.78
N GLY A 27 1.54 -13.43 14.34
CA GLY A 27 1.46 -12.26 15.22
C GLY A 27 2.80 -11.67 15.70
N ALA A 28 3.94 -12.31 15.42
CA ALA A 28 5.24 -11.94 15.99
C ALA A 28 6.11 -11.08 15.04
N TYR A 29 5.53 -10.48 14.02
CA TYR A 29 6.32 -9.80 12.96
C TYR A 29 6.75 -8.36 13.28
N ALA A 30 6.24 -7.74 14.32
CA ALA A 30 6.56 -6.35 14.68
C ALA A 30 8.05 -6.11 15.04
N GLY A 31 8.82 -7.17 15.30
CA GLY A 31 10.26 -7.11 15.57
C GLY A 31 11.12 -7.78 14.51
N ILE A 32 10.54 -8.32 13.46
CA ILE A 32 11.25 -9.10 12.45
C ILE A 32 11.88 -8.15 11.45
N LYS A 33 13.20 -8.04 11.48
CA LYS A 33 13.98 -7.35 10.44
C LYS A 33 14.26 -8.26 9.23
N ASP A 34 13.46 -9.27 9.06
CA ASP A 34 13.72 -10.38 8.15
C ASP A 34 12.92 -10.21 6.88
N GLY A 35 13.60 -10.11 5.74
CA GLY A 35 12.97 -9.92 4.45
C GLY A 35 11.98 -11.03 4.10
N ILE A 36 10.69 -10.71 4.10
CA ILE A 36 9.63 -11.66 3.73
C ILE A 36 9.61 -11.97 2.22
N ALA A 37 10.34 -11.18 1.41
CA ALA A 37 10.37 -11.35 -0.04
C ALA A 37 10.86 -12.75 -0.47
N ASN A 38 11.75 -13.37 0.30
CA ASN A 38 12.28 -14.70 0.00
C ASN A 38 11.36 -15.83 0.46
N SER A 39 10.66 -15.65 1.59
CA SER A 39 9.77 -16.67 2.16
C SER A 39 8.35 -16.61 1.59
N LEU A 40 7.84 -15.40 1.35
CA LEU A 40 6.48 -15.13 0.90
C LEU A 40 6.48 -14.16 -0.29
N PRO A 41 7.02 -14.53 -1.47
CA PRO A 41 7.24 -13.60 -2.58
C PRO A 41 5.95 -12.98 -3.12
N ARG A 42 4.86 -13.73 -3.21
CA ARG A 42 3.56 -13.21 -3.68
C ARG A 42 2.95 -12.22 -2.70
N LEU A 43 2.97 -12.56 -1.41
CA LEU A 43 2.45 -11.69 -0.36
C LEU A 43 3.26 -10.40 -0.24
N SER A 44 4.59 -10.48 -0.42
CA SER A 44 5.47 -9.30 -0.38
C SER A 44 5.21 -8.34 -1.54
N VAL A 45 4.99 -8.84 -2.75
CA VAL A 45 4.61 -8.01 -3.91
C VAL A 45 3.27 -7.31 -3.66
N VAL A 46 2.27 -8.05 -3.18
CA VAL A 46 0.96 -7.48 -2.83
C VAL A 46 1.10 -6.40 -1.76
N LEU A 47 1.91 -6.65 -0.73
CA LEU A 47 2.15 -5.68 0.34
C LEU A 47 2.81 -4.38 -0.20
N ILE A 48 3.84 -4.51 -1.05
CA ILE A 48 4.49 -3.34 -1.69
C ILE A 48 3.47 -2.52 -2.47
N ILE A 49 2.65 -3.16 -3.31
CA ILE A 49 1.64 -2.47 -4.10
C ILE A 49 0.62 -1.76 -3.19
N CYS A 50 0.14 -2.42 -2.13
CA CYS A 50 -0.73 -1.81 -1.13
C CYS A 50 -0.12 -0.58 -0.47
N LEU A 51 1.15 -0.68 -0.08
CA LEU A 51 1.87 0.42 0.56
C LEU A 51 2.05 1.61 -0.39
N LEU A 52 2.40 1.35 -1.66
CA LEU A 52 2.50 2.39 -2.67
C LEU A 52 1.14 3.06 -2.95
N ALA A 53 0.07 2.28 -3.01
CA ALA A 53 -1.29 2.80 -3.16
C ALA A 53 -1.71 3.65 -1.95
N ALA A 54 -1.38 3.22 -0.72
CA ALA A 54 -1.69 3.93 0.52
C ALA A 54 -0.90 5.24 0.69
N VAL A 55 0.28 5.35 0.09
CA VAL A 55 1.10 6.58 0.05
C VAL A 55 0.57 7.58 -0.98
N ALA A 56 -0.45 7.21 -1.74
CA ALA A 56 -0.96 8.03 -2.83
C ALA A 56 0.11 8.31 -3.90
N THR A 57 0.79 7.26 -4.39
CA THR A 57 1.71 7.38 -5.52
C THR A 57 0.94 7.36 -6.86
N PRO A 58 1.40 8.08 -7.90
CA PRO A 58 0.83 7.89 -9.23
C PRO A 58 1.03 6.43 -9.70
N PRO A 59 0.13 5.80 -10.38
CA PRO A 59 -1.17 6.24 -10.92
C PRO A 59 -2.40 5.91 -10.06
N PHE A 60 -2.24 5.68 -8.76
CA PHE A 60 -3.37 5.35 -7.88
C PHE A 60 -4.31 6.55 -7.68
N PRO A 61 -5.63 6.31 -7.49
CA PRO A 61 -6.62 7.39 -7.34
C PRO A 61 -6.36 8.27 -6.11
N GLY A 62 -5.76 7.73 -5.05
CA GLY A 62 -5.36 8.49 -3.87
C GLY A 62 -4.42 9.65 -4.15
N PHE A 63 -3.58 9.57 -5.21
CA PHE A 63 -2.72 10.66 -5.63
C PHE A 63 -3.54 11.86 -6.15
N PHE A 64 -4.56 11.60 -6.96
CA PHE A 64 -5.41 12.66 -7.53
C PHE A 64 -6.30 13.28 -6.45
N SER A 65 -6.80 12.46 -5.52
CA SER A 65 -7.54 12.95 -4.35
C SER A 65 -6.65 13.83 -3.45
N LEU A 66 -5.39 13.44 -3.22
CA LEU A 66 -4.42 14.27 -2.50
C LEU A 66 -4.18 15.60 -3.22
N LEU A 67 -4.01 15.55 -4.54
CA LEU A 67 -3.79 16.74 -5.35
C LEU A 67 -4.97 17.70 -5.31
N SER A 68 -6.22 17.19 -5.41
CA SER A 68 -7.44 18.01 -5.28
C SER A 68 -7.53 18.69 -3.91
N VAL A 69 -7.21 17.97 -2.83
CA VAL A 69 -7.20 18.53 -1.49
C VAL A 69 -6.12 19.61 -1.35
N LEU A 70 -4.93 19.41 -1.93
CA LEU A 70 -3.85 20.41 -1.93
C LEU A 70 -4.24 21.68 -2.68
N MET A 71 -4.93 21.56 -3.83
CA MET A 71 -5.36 22.72 -4.62
C MET A 71 -6.42 23.56 -3.89
N LEU A 72 -7.22 22.96 -3.01
CA LEU A 72 -8.26 23.65 -2.23
C LEU A 72 -7.75 24.17 -0.88
N ALA A 73 -6.55 23.74 -0.44
CA ALA A 73 -6.01 24.07 0.86
C ALA A 73 -5.39 25.48 0.90
N SER A 74 -5.49 26.14 2.06
CA SER A 74 -4.71 27.36 2.31
C SER A 74 -3.20 27.05 2.33
N PRO A 75 -2.30 28.02 2.07
CA PRO A 75 -0.84 27.77 2.02
C PRO A 75 -0.29 27.10 3.27
N VAL A 76 -0.81 27.44 4.44
CA VAL A 76 -0.37 26.86 5.73
C VAL A 76 -0.83 25.38 5.81
N ASN A 77 -2.08 25.10 5.47
CA ASN A 77 -2.60 23.74 5.46
C ASN A 77 -1.91 22.87 4.40
N MET A 78 -1.64 23.43 3.23
CA MET A 78 -0.88 22.77 2.16
C MET A 78 0.50 22.32 2.66
N ALA A 79 1.24 23.20 3.35
CA ALA A 79 2.53 22.84 3.92
C ALA A 79 2.41 21.71 4.95
N GLY A 80 1.40 21.77 5.84
CA GLY A 80 1.13 20.72 6.81
C GLY A 80 0.82 19.37 6.15
N ILE A 81 -0.04 19.34 5.14
CA ILE A 81 -0.40 18.13 4.37
C ILE A 81 0.85 17.53 3.72
N LEU A 82 1.68 18.37 3.09
CA LEU A 82 2.91 17.90 2.44
C LEU A 82 3.91 17.31 3.43
N VAL A 83 4.08 17.91 4.60
CA VAL A 83 4.95 17.37 5.67
C VAL A 83 4.43 16.00 6.13
N VAL A 84 3.13 15.87 6.40
CA VAL A 84 2.53 14.59 6.81
C VAL A 84 2.70 13.54 5.71
N TRP A 85 2.45 13.89 4.46
CA TRP A 85 2.62 13.00 3.32
C TRP A 85 4.08 12.54 3.16
N LEU A 86 5.04 13.44 3.37
CA LEU A 86 6.48 13.14 3.27
C LEU A 86 6.92 12.20 4.40
N LEU A 87 6.47 12.44 5.63
CA LEU A 87 6.73 11.56 6.77
C LEU A 87 6.12 10.17 6.56
N TRP A 88 4.90 10.11 6.02
CA TRP A 88 4.23 8.87 5.68
C TRP A 88 5.00 8.08 4.60
N SER A 89 5.42 8.78 3.53
CA SER A 89 6.24 8.20 2.46
C SER A 89 7.57 7.65 3.00
N TRP A 90 8.21 8.38 3.89
CA TRP A 90 9.43 7.93 4.58
C TRP A 90 9.19 6.67 5.40
N ALA A 91 8.13 6.63 6.19
CA ALA A 91 7.79 5.48 7.02
C ALA A 91 7.55 4.23 6.15
N VAL A 92 6.82 4.39 5.03
CA VAL A 92 6.56 3.30 4.07
C VAL A 92 7.85 2.83 3.40
N ALA A 93 8.72 3.73 2.97
CA ALA A 93 10.02 3.36 2.39
C ALA A 93 10.88 2.56 3.38
N ARG A 94 10.92 2.97 4.64
CA ARG A 94 11.60 2.26 5.72
C ARG A 94 11.01 0.88 5.97
N LEU A 95 9.68 0.78 5.93
CA LEU A 95 8.98 -0.49 6.10
C LEU A 95 9.29 -1.46 4.96
N ILE A 96 9.27 -0.98 3.71
CA ILE A 96 9.64 -1.81 2.56
C ILE A 96 11.10 -2.29 2.68
N GLN A 97 12.03 -1.39 3.00
CA GLN A 97 13.45 -1.72 3.13
C GLN A 97 13.72 -2.72 4.26
N GLY A 98 13.15 -2.49 5.44
CA GLY A 98 13.41 -3.30 6.62
C GLY A 98 12.64 -4.61 6.65
N PHE A 99 11.37 -4.58 6.29
CA PHE A 99 10.45 -5.70 6.45
C PHE A 99 10.35 -6.59 5.21
N VAL A 100 10.34 -5.98 4.01
CA VAL A 100 10.15 -6.73 2.75
C VAL A 100 11.48 -7.21 2.19
N VAL A 101 12.46 -6.30 2.09
CA VAL A 101 13.74 -6.53 1.39
C VAL A 101 14.89 -6.90 2.36
N GLY A 102 14.66 -6.87 3.66
CA GLY A 102 15.67 -7.18 4.69
C GLY A 102 16.32 -8.55 4.52
N THR A 103 17.33 -8.83 5.35
CA THR A 103 18.03 -10.13 5.34
C THR A 103 17.04 -11.29 5.58
N PRO A 104 17.13 -12.38 4.80
CA PRO A 104 16.19 -13.49 4.93
C PRO A 104 16.25 -14.08 6.34
N ALA A 105 15.09 -14.19 6.97
CA ALA A 105 14.95 -14.93 8.20
C ALA A 105 15.19 -16.41 7.96
N ARG A 106 15.61 -17.04 9.01
CA ARG A 106 15.65 -18.48 9.17
C ARG A 106 14.38 -19.12 8.62
N ASP A 107 14.53 -20.18 7.82
CA ASP A 107 13.48 -20.95 7.13
C ASP A 107 12.08 -20.86 7.76
N SER A 108 11.30 -19.88 7.33
CA SER A 108 9.89 -19.87 7.65
C SER A 108 9.18 -20.79 6.66
N SER A 109 8.78 -21.95 7.11
CA SER A 109 7.99 -22.93 6.35
C SER A 109 6.54 -22.49 6.12
N ALA A 110 6.23 -21.22 6.32
CA ALA A 110 4.89 -20.71 6.11
C ALA A 110 4.53 -20.74 4.61
N PRO A 111 3.39 -21.37 4.24
CA PRO A 111 2.97 -21.40 2.85
C PRO A 111 2.57 -20.00 2.37
N ASP A 112 3.04 -19.60 1.18
CA ASP A 112 2.66 -18.35 0.52
C ASP A 112 1.16 -18.32 0.18
N ILE A 113 0.65 -17.15 -0.22
CA ILE A 113 -0.76 -17.02 -0.61
C ILE A 113 -1.09 -17.90 -1.82
N GLY A 114 -2.26 -18.53 -1.76
CA GLY A 114 -2.74 -19.39 -2.86
C GLY A 114 -2.97 -18.60 -4.14
N LEU A 115 -2.84 -19.28 -5.27
CA LEU A 115 -3.07 -18.72 -6.62
C LEU A 115 -4.41 -17.97 -6.73
N PRO A 116 -5.57 -18.51 -6.28
CA PRO A 116 -6.84 -17.80 -6.44
C PRO A 116 -6.90 -16.49 -5.66
N LEU A 117 -6.29 -16.43 -4.47
CA LEU A 117 -6.26 -15.20 -3.68
C LEU A 117 -5.31 -14.16 -4.31
N SER A 118 -4.15 -14.59 -4.84
CA SER A 118 -3.23 -13.69 -5.53
C SER A 118 -3.85 -13.08 -6.79
N TRP A 119 -4.62 -13.86 -7.56
CA TRP A 119 -5.37 -13.35 -8.71
C TRP A 119 -6.49 -12.39 -8.30
N GLY A 120 -7.23 -12.70 -7.23
CA GLY A 120 -8.26 -11.80 -6.68
C GLY A 120 -7.69 -10.44 -6.28
N LEU A 121 -6.54 -10.43 -5.59
CA LEU A 121 -5.85 -9.21 -5.22
C LEU A 121 -5.29 -8.46 -6.45
N ALA A 122 -4.71 -9.17 -7.41
CA ALA A 122 -4.24 -8.56 -8.65
C ALA A 122 -5.38 -7.89 -9.43
N MET A 123 -6.55 -8.51 -9.51
CA MET A 123 -7.75 -7.90 -10.11
C MET A 123 -8.20 -6.66 -9.33
N ALA A 124 -8.24 -6.71 -8.00
CA ALA A 124 -8.60 -5.54 -7.18
C ALA A 124 -7.66 -4.36 -7.42
N PHE A 125 -6.34 -4.61 -7.51
CA PHE A 125 -5.36 -3.59 -7.83
C PHE A 125 -5.47 -3.07 -9.26
N SER A 126 -5.78 -3.94 -10.23
CA SER A 126 -6.01 -3.53 -11.61
C SER A 126 -7.20 -2.58 -11.72
N VAL A 127 -8.29 -2.88 -11.03
CA VAL A 127 -9.47 -1.99 -10.94
C VAL A 127 -9.10 -0.68 -10.28
N LEU A 128 -8.32 -0.71 -9.20
CA LEU A 128 -7.87 0.50 -8.51
C LEU A 128 -6.98 1.38 -9.41
N LEU A 129 -6.07 0.79 -10.18
CA LEU A 129 -5.25 1.50 -11.16
C LEU A 129 -6.08 2.11 -12.29
N LEU A 130 -7.05 1.33 -12.82
CA LEU A 130 -7.95 1.83 -13.86
C LEU A 130 -8.77 3.03 -13.39
N THR A 131 -9.29 3.01 -12.16
CA THR A 131 -9.97 4.17 -11.60
C THR A 131 -9.05 5.37 -11.50
N GLY A 132 -7.78 5.20 -11.11
CA GLY A 132 -6.79 6.28 -11.10
C GLY A 132 -6.55 6.88 -12.50
N VAL A 133 -6.41 6.04 -13.51
CA VAL A 133 -6.23 6.49 -14.91
C VAL A 133 -7.48 7.21 -15.44
N LEU A 134 -8.68 6.76 -15.08
CA LEU A 134 -9.94 7.44 -15.46
C LEU A 134 -10.04 8.82 -14.81
N PHE A 135 -9.56 8.99 -13.58
CA PHE A 135 -9.45 10.30 -12.94
C PHE A 135 -8.54 11.27 -13.71
N THR A 136 -7.41 10.79 -14.25
CA THR A 136 -6.51 11.62 -15.08
C THR A 136 -7.13 12.01 -16.41
N GLY A 137 -7.97 11.13 -16.99
CA GLY A 137 -8.64 11.39 -18.26
C GLY A 137 -9.82 12.35 -18.19
N GLY A 138 -10.19 12.82 -16.99
CA GLY A 138 -11.37 13.67 -16.79
C GLY A 138 -12.70 12.97 -17.08
N LEU A 139 -12.73 11.62 -17.03
CA LEU A 139 -13.89 10.78 -17.31
C LEU A 139 -14.74 10.48 -16.06
N LEU A 140 -14.28 10.92 -14.90
CA LEU A 140 -14.94 10.91 -13.60
C LEU A 140 -14.79 12.30 -12.95
#